data_47db84165e23e3734139bce3ef4fe82b
#
_entry.id   47db84165e23e3734139bce3ef4fe82b
#
_cell.length_a   1.000
_cell.length_b   1.000
_cell.length_c   1.000
_cell.angle_alpha   90.00
_cell.angle_beta   90.00
_cell.angle_gamma   90.00
#
_symmetry.space_group_name_H-M   'P 1'
#
loop_
_entity.id
_entity.type
_entity.pdbx_description
1 polymer ?
#
loop_
_entity_poly.entity_id
_entity_poly.type
_entity_poly.pdbx_seq_one_letter_code
_entity_poly.pdbx_strand_id
1 'polypeptide(L)'
;MTEFGTARPDIAETRGSYGNDSVQTGWAGWLVFASFMMFLVGTFQAIQGLVAIFDDGYYVVRESGLVVNVDYTAWGFIHLLLGILLILCGAGVLTGNVVARGVGVLLAGLSAIANMAFIGAYPVWSIIVIVVDVLVIYALTVHGGELRSSTR
;
A
#
# COMPACT_ATOMS: atom_id res chain seq x y z
N MET A 1 -48.43 40.33 -31.47
CA MET A 1 -47.02 40.01 -31.75
C MET A 1 -46.42 39.43 -30.43
N THR A 2 -46.37 38.16 -30.32
CA THR A 2 -45.86 37.42 -29.14
C THR A 2 -44.50 36.79 -29.52
N GLU A 3 -43.45 37.37 -28.97
CA GLU A 3 -42.10 36.79 -29.13
C GLU A 3 -41.96 35.52 -28.28
N PHE A 4 -41.79 34.40 -28.96
CA PHE A 4 -41.35 33.17 -28.34
C PHE A 4 -39.82 33.22 -28.22
N GLY A 5 -39.31 33.58 -27.03
CA GLY A 5 -37.93 33.43 -26.67
C GLY A 5 -37.62 31.95 -26.46
N THR A 6 -37.00 31.28 -27.44
CA THR A 6 -36.43 29.92 -27.29
C THR A 6 -35.14 30.03 -26.51
N ALA A 7 -35.19 29.76 -25.21
CA ALA A 7 -33.98 29.53 -24.41
C ALA A 7 -33.30 28.26 -24.93
N ARG A 8 -32.15 28.42 -25.58
CA ARG A 8 -31.26 27.29 -25.88
C ARG A 8 -30.66 26.76 -24.57
N PRO A 9 -30.81 25.50 -24.27
CA PRO A 9 -30.08 24.94 -23.13
C PRO A 9 -28.57 25.04 -23.40
N ASP A 10 -27.86 25.58 -22.42
CA ASP A 10 -26.44 25.87 -22.49
C ASP A 10 -25.64 24.54 -22.48
N ILE A 11 -25.20 24.12 -23.68
CA ILE A 11 -24.45 22.88 -23.90
C ILE A 11 -23.07 22.99 -23.24
N ALA A 12 -22.65 24.17 -22.79
CA ALA A 12 -21.37 24.39 -22.14
C ALA A 12 -21.31 23.83 -20.70
N GLU A 13 -22.46 23.86 -19.97
CA GLU A 13 -22.47 23.33 -18.57
C GLU A 13 -22.40 21.81 -18.49
N THR A 14 -22.90 21.10 -19.50
CA THR A 14 -22.89 19.63 -19.50
C THR A 14 -21.50 19.03 -19.78
N ARG A 15 -20.59 19.78 -20.39
CA ARG A 15 -19.24 19.31 -20.73
C ARG A 15 -18.25 19.40 -19.57
N GLY A 16 -18.50 20.24 -18.57
CA GLY A 16 -17.63 20.40 -17.39
C GLY A 16 -17.79 19.32 -16.35
N SER A 17 -18.96 18.67 -16.28
CA SER A 17 -19.26 17.67 -15.25
C SER A 17 -18.61 16.32 -15.50
N TYR A 18 -18.55 15.87 -16.75
CA TYR A 18 -18.00 14.55 -17.10
C TYR A 18 -16.47 14.45 -17.00
N GLY A 19 -15.74 15.56 -17.04
CA GLY A 19 -14.27 15.58 -16.97
C GLY A 19 -13.75 15.46 -15.54
N ASN A 20 -14.51 15.95 -14.54
CA ASN A 20 -14.06 15.99 -13.15
C ASN A 20 -14.27 14.66 -12.42
N ASP A 21 -15.35 13.94 -12.76
CA ASP A 21 -15.68 12.67 -12.10
C ASP A 21 -14.70 11.55 -12.51
N SER A 22 -14.20 11.54 -13.74
CA SER A 22 -13.25 10.54 -14.22
C SER A 22 -11.83 10.71 -13.63
N VAL A 23 -11.45 11.95 -13.32
CA VAL A 23 -10.15 12.23 -12.68
C VAL A 23 -10.19 11.80 -11.21
N GLN A 24 -11.27 12.13 -10.48
CA GLN A 24 -11.42 11.75 -9.07
C GLN A 24 -11.47 10.23 -8.87
N THR A 25 -12.12 9.47 -9.75
CA THR A 25 -12.16 8.00 -9.69
C THR A 25 -10.81 7.34 -9.95
N GLY A 26 -9.99 7.90 -10.84
CA GLY A 26 -8.64 7.37 -11.11
C GLY A 26 -7.70 7.50 -9.90
N TRP A 27 -7.82 8.57 -9.14
CA TRP A 27 -6.98 8.87 -7.99
C TRP A 27 -7.34 8.02 -6.76
N ALA A 28 -8.64 7.80 -6.51
CA ALA A 28 -9.11 6.88 -5.47
C ALA A 28 -8.60 5.44 -5.70
N GLY A 29 -8.47 5.02 -6.96
CA GLY A 29 -7.96 3.71 -7.33
C GLY A 29 -6.54 3.44 -6.82
N TRP A 30 -5.64 4.43 -6.81
CA TRP A 30 -4.27 4.28 -6.30
C TRP A 30 -4.21 4.08 -4.79
N LEU A 31 -5.07 4.76 -4.04
CA LEU A 31 -5.15 4.57 -2.58
C LEU A 31 -5.77 3.22 -2.21
N VAL A 32 -6.79 2.79 -2.94
CA VAL A 32 -7.37 1.45 -2.80
C VAL A 32 -6.33 0.38 -3.13
N PHE A 33 -5.56 0.56 -4.21
CA PHE A 33 -4.46 -0.34 -4.57
C PHE A 33 -3.41 -0.42 -3.46
N ALA A 34 -2.93 0.72 -2.95
CA ALA A 34 -1.95 0.74 -1.86
C ALA A 34 -2.48 0.03 -0.61
N SER A 35 -3.72 0.33 -0.21
CA SER A 35 -4.37 -0.32 0.93
C SER A 35 -4.52 -1.82 0.73
N PHE A 36 -4.93 -2.26 -0.47
CA PHE A 36 -5.02 -3.67 -0.80
C PHE A 36 -3.66 -4.37 -0.71
N MET A 37 -2.59 -3.76 -1.24
CA MET A 37 -1.23 -4.30 -1.12
C MET A 37 -0.79 -4.38 0.34
N MET A 38 -1.09 -3.37 1.16
CA MET A 38 -0.79 -3.39 2.59
C MET A 38 -1.54 -4.51 3.32
N PHE A 39 -2.82 -4.75 3.00
CA PHE A 39 -3.57 -5.90 3.54
C PHE A 39 -2.96 -7.23 3.11
N LEU A 40 -2.64 -7.37 1.83
CA LEU A 40 -2.07 -8.60 1.28
C LEU A 40 -0.72 -8.93 1.93
N VAL A 41 0.21 -7.98 1.89
CA VAL A 41 1.55 -8.14 2.48
C VAL A 41 1.45 -8.32 3.99
N GLY A 42 0.63 -7.53 4.68
CA GLY A 42 0.41 -7.64 6.11
C GLY A 42 -0.14 -9.00 6.53
N THR A 43 -1.07 -9.56 5.76
CA THR A 43 -1.60 -10.91 5.99
C THR A 43 -0.53 -11.97 5.83
N PHE A 44 0.28 -11.92 4.76
CA PHE A 44 1.39 -12.84 4.58
C PHE A 44 2.44 -12.73 5.67
N GLN A 45 2.80 -11.51 6.08
CA GLN A 45 3.71 -11.28 7.20
C GLN A 45 3.19 -11.88 8.50
N ALA A 46 1.89 -11.68 8.80
CA ALA A 46 1.27 -12.23 10.01
C ALA A 46 1.25 -13.77 10.00
N ILE A 47 0.92 -14.39 8.85
CA ILE A 47 0.94 -15.84 8.70
C ILE A 47 2.37 -16.39 8.86
N GLN A 48 3.35 -15.76 8.20
CA GLN A 48 4.76 -16.15 8.32
C GLN A 48 5.25 -16.02 9.78
N GLY A 49 4.87 -14.94 10.45
CA GLY A 49 5.19 -14.73 11.86
C GLY A 49 4.61 -15.82 12.76
N LEU A 50 3.33 -16.19 12.54
CA LEU A 50 2.70 -17.27 13.29
C LEU A 50 3.39 -18.60 13.03
N VAL A 51 3.68 -18.95 11.78
CA VAL A 51 4.38 -20.19 11.43
C VAL A 51 5.75 -20.24 12.11
N ALA A 52 6.53 -19.15 12.07
CA ALA A 52 7.85 -19.08 12.70
C ALA A 52 7.82 -19.23 14.24
N ILE A 53 6.72 -18.81 14.89
CA ILE A 53 6.55 -18.95 16.35
C ILE A 53 6.24 -20.39 16.74
N PHE A 54 5.45 -21.11 15.92
CA PHE A 54 4.95 -22.45 16.28
C PHE A 54 5.74 -23.60 15.68
N ASP A 55 6.55 -23.36 14.64
CA ASP A 55 7.31 -24.39 13.94
C ASP A 55 8.72 -23.90 13.61
N ASP A 56 9.65 -24.15 14.54
CA ASP A 56 11.06 -23.79 14.43
C ASP A 56 11.77 -24.53 13.27
N GLY A 57 11.21 -25.65 12.79
CA GLY A 57 11.78 -26.48 11.73
C GLY A 57 11.38 -26.10 10.31
N TYR A 58 10.37 -25.25 10.14
CA TYR A 58 9.80 -24.94 8.81
C TYR A 58 10.73 -24.07 7.96
N TYR A 59 11.44 -23.14 8.58
CA TYR A 59 12.39 -22.26 7.89
C TYR A 59 13.82 -22.81 7.98
N VAL A 60 14.13 -23.85 7.21
CA VAL A 60 15.53 -24.27 7.02
C VAL A 60 16.18 -23.26 6.07
N VAL A 61 16.76 -22.20 6.62
CA VAL A 61 17.74 -21.40 5.87
C VAL A 61 18.95 -22.26 5.64
N ARG A 62 19.11 -22.77 4.40
CA ARG A 62 20.34 -23.47 4.02
C ARG A 62 21.52 -22.54 4.27
N GLU A 63 22.53 -23.04 4.95
CA GLU A 63 23.75 -22.36 5.39
C GLU A 63 24.64 -21.79 4.27
N SER A 64 24.12 -21.54 3.07
CA SER A 64 24.87 -20.96 1.98
C SER A 64 24.96 -19.44 2.12
N GLY A 65 25.75 -18.97 3.09
CA GLY A 65 26.33 -17.64 3.03
C GLY A 65 25.77 -16.55 3.94
N LEU A 66 24.69 -16.74 4.71
CA LEU A 66 24.29 -15.79 5.76
C LEU A 66 24.65 -16.34 7.13
N VAL A 67 25.70 -15.79 7.74
CA VAL A 67 26.10 -16.06 9.13
C VAL A 67 25.25 -15.17 10.06
N VAL A 68 23.95 -15.42 10.13
CA VAL A 68 23.10 -14.80 11.15
C VAL A 68 22.35 -15.93 11.85
N ASN A 69 22.72 -16.19 13.11
CA ASN A 69 21.92 -17.01 14.00
C ASN A 69 20.63 -16.22 14.30
N VAL A 70 19.57 -16.52 13.58
CA VAL A 70 18.26 -15.90 13.79
C VAL A 70 17.50 -16.74 14.80
N ASP A 71 17.12 -16.12 15.91
CA ASP A 71 16.10 -16.67 16.81
C ASP A 71 14.75 -16.61 16.06
N TYR A 72 14.27 -17.77 15.61
CA TYR A 72 13.02 -17.86 14.83
C TYR A 72 11.82 -17.38 15.60
N THR A 73 11.81 -17.52 16.92
CA THR A 73 10.73 -17.01 17.76
C THR A 73 10.70 -15.48 17.74
N ALA A 74 11.86 -14.84 17.95
CA ALA A 74 11.97 -13.38 17.87
C ALA A 74 11.64 -12.87 16.45
N TRP A 75 12.13 -13.54 15.42
CA TRP A 75 11.81 -13.26 14.02
C TRP A 75 10.30 -13.35 13.75
N GLY A 76 9.65 -14.41 14.26
CA GLY A 76 8.23 -14.63 14.13
C GLY A 76 7.39 -13.51 14.79
N PHE A 77 7.76 -13.09 15.99
CA PHE A 77 7.09 -11.98 16.67
C PHE A 77 7.22 -10.66 15.91
N ILE A 78 8.41 -10.36 15.37
CA ILE A 78 8.63 -9.15 14.55
C ILE A 78 7.72 -9.18 13.32
N HIS A 79 7.66 -10.28 12.59
CA HIS A 79 6.84 -10.40 11.37
C HIS A 79 5.35 -10.35 11.69
N LEU A 80 4.91 -10.97 12.78
CA LEU A 80 3.53 -10.90 13.22
C LEU A 80 3.11 -9.47 13.56
N LEU A 81 3.92 -8.75 14.33
CA LEU A 81 3.64 -7.36 14.70
C LEU A 81 3.65 -6.43 13.48
N LEU A 82 4.62 -6.59 12.58
CA LEU A 82 4.67 -5.83 11.32
C LEU A 82 3.47 -6.13 10.43
N GLY A 83 3.04 -7.39 10.36
CA GLY A 83 1.86 -7.79 9.61
C GLY A 83 0.59 -7.12 10.13
N ILE A 84 0.37 -7.17 11.44
CA ILE A 84 -0.76 -6.49 12.08
C ILE A 84 -0.70 -4.98 11.84
N LEU A 85 0.47 -4.37 12.01
CA LEU A 85 0.67 -2.94 11.77
C LEU A 85 0.35 -2.54 10.33
N LEU A 86 0.79 -3.32 9.34
CA LEU A 86 0.47 -3.09 7.93
C LEU A 86 -1.03 -3.19 7.65
N ILE A 87 -1.72 -4.17 8.24
CA ILE A 87 -3.19 -4.31 8.10
C ILE A 87 -3.89 -3.06 8.68
N LEU A 88 -3.50 -2.62 9.88
CA LEU A 88 -4.06 -1.43 10.51
C LEU A 88 -3.77 -0.16 9.69
N CYS A 89 -2.57 -0.03 9.15
CA CYS A 89 -2.21 1.07 8.26
C CYS A 89 -3.04 1.05 6.98
N GLY A 90 -3.24 -0.11 6.35
CA GLY A 90 -4.09 -0.26 5.17
C GLY A 90 -5.54 0.20 5.44
N ALA A 91 -6.12 -0.19 6.58
CA ALA A 91 -7.42 0.30 7.00
C ALA A 91 -7.43 1.82 7.25
N GLY A 92 -6.39 2.33 7.91
CA GLY A 92 -6.24 3.76 8.16
C GLY A 92 -6.09 4.60 6.89
N VAL A 93 -5.42 4.07 5.87
CA VAL A 93 -5.29 4.73 4.56
C VAL A 93 -6.66 4.87 3.89
N LEU A 94 -7.50 3.84 3.92
CA LEU A 94 -8.86 3.89 3.37
C LEU A 94 -9.75 4.93 4.07
N THR A 95 -9.51 5.19 5.36
CA THR A 95 -10.23 6.23 6.12
C THR A 95 -9.61 7.63 5.99
N GLY A 96 -8.59 7.80 5.15
CA GLY A 96 -7.90 9.08 4.94
C GLY A 96 -6.96 9.49 6.08
N ASN A 97 -6.56 8.57 6.96
CA ASN A 97 -5.68 8.86 8.09
C ASN A 97 -4.26 9.16 7.62
N VAL A 98 -3.80 10.39 7.88
CA VAL A 98 -2.46 10.88 7.50
C VAL A 98 -1.33 10.13 8.23
N VAL A 99 -1.56 9.75 9.48
CA VAL A 99 -0.57 9.00 10.28
C VAL A 99 -0.38 7.60 9.69
N ALA A 100 -1.48 6.91 9.36
CA ALA A 100 -1.42 5.60 8.72
C ALA A 100 -0.67 5.64 7.39
N ARG A 101 -0.85 6.72 6.61
CA ARG A 101 -0.09 6.96 5.37
C ARG A 101 1.40 7.15 5.62
N GLY A 102 1.77 8.00 6.58
CA GLY A 102 3.16 8.24 6.94
C GLY A 102 3.87 6.97 7.42
N VAL A 103 3.20 6.19 8.28
CA VAL A 103 3.70 4.89 8.74
C VAL A 103 3.80 3.89 7.58
N GLY A 104 2.82 3.85 6.68
CA GLY A 104 2.85 2.99 5.49
C GLY A 104 4.04 3.30 4.57
N VAL A 105 4.31 4.58 4.31
CA VAL A 105 5.49 5.02 3.53
C VAL A 105 6.80 4.60 4.21
N LEU A 106 6.89 4.79 5.54
CA LEU A 106 8.07 4.40 6.31
C LEU A 106 8.31 2.89 6.23
N LEU A 107 7.26 2.09 6.43
CA LEU A 107 7.36 0.62 6.38
C LEU A 107 7.74 0.11 4.99
N ALA A 108 7.13 0.65 3.93
CA ALA A 108 7.50 0.31 2.55
C ALA A 108 8.94 0.71 2.23
N GLY A 109 9.40 1.88 2.70
CA GLY A 109 10.80 2.29 2.54
C GLY A 109 11.79 1.36 3.25
N LEU A 110 11.49 0.96 4.49
CA LEU A 110 12.31 0.00 5.23
C LEU A 110 12.31 -1.39 4.57
N SER A 111 11.15 -1.83 4.05
CA SER A 111 11.03 -3.08 3.27
C SER A 111 11.90 -3.05 2.03
N ALA A 112 11.84 -1.97 1.24
CA ALA A 112 12.67 -1.81 0.05
C ALA A 112 14.17 -1.87 0.38
N ILE A 113 14.61 -1.18 1.44
CA ILE A 113 16.01 -1.19 1.89
C ILE A 113 16.43 -2.60 2.32
N ALA A 114 15.60 -3.29 3.10
CA ALA A 114 15.87 -4.66 3.51
C ALA A 114 16.00 -5.59 2.29
N ASN A 115 15.09 -5.49 1.32
CA ASN A 115 15.13 -6.30 0.10
C ASN A 115 16.33 -5.97 -0.80
N MET A 116 16.84 -4.74 -0.78
CA MET A 116 18.11 -4.43 -1.45
C MET A 116 19.29 -5.22 -0.86
N ALA A 117 19.32 -5.43 0.46
CA ALA A 117 20.36 -6.25 1.09
C ALA A 117 20.25 -7.74 0.71
N PHE A 118 19.05 -8.23 0.42
CA PHE A 118 18.80 -9.63 0.03
C PHE A 118 18.84 -9.88 -1.48
N ILE A 119 19.08 -8.85 -2.31
CA ILE A 119 19.03 -8.99 -3.77
C ILE A 119 20.04 -10.01 -4.31
N GLY A 120 21.18 -10.17 -3.64
CA GLY A 120 22.21 -11.16 -4.00
C GLY A 120 21.78 -12.61 -3.76
N ALA A 121 20.92 -12.85 -2.75
CA ALA A 121 20.45 -14.18 -2.40
C ALA A 121 19.16 -14.56 -3.15
N TYR A 122 18.25 -13.60 -3.32
CA TYR A 122 16.91 -13.81 -3.91
C TYR A 122 16.55 -12.69 -4.91
N PRO A 123 17.28 -12.57 -6.05
CA PRO A 123 17.19 -11.41 -6.91
C PRO A 123 15.78 -11.15 -7.48
N VAL A 124 15.11 -12.19 -7.98
CA VAL A 124 13.77 -12.04 -8.58
C VAL A 124 12.75 -11.61 -7.52
N TRP A 125 12.77 -12.25 -6.36
CA TRP A 125 11.86 -11.93 -5.26
C TRP A 125 12.08 -10.50 -4.76
N SER A 126 13.33 -10.14 -4.48
CA SER A 126 13.68 -8.81 -3.97
C SER A 126 13.29 -7.69 -4.94
N ILE A 127 13.49 -7.90 -6.25
CA ILE A 127 13.08 -6.92 -7.26
C ILE A 127 11.56 -6.74 -7.26
N ILE A 128 10.78 -7.82 -7.20
CA ILE A 128 9.32 -7.76 -7.16
C ILE A 128 8.85 -6.95 -5.93
N VAL A 129 9.40 -7.25 -4.76
CA VAL A 129 9.03 -6.55 -3.52
C VAL A 129 9.40 -5.08 -3.59
N ILE A 130 10.61 -4.73 -4.04
CA ILE A 130 11.05 -3.34 -4.18
C ILE A 130 10.13 -2.56 -5.14
N VAL A 131 9.74 -3.16 -6.26
CA VAL A 131 8.81 -2.52 -7.22
C VAL A 131 7.46 -2.26 -6.56
N VAL A 132 6.91 -3.22 -5.82
CA VAL A 132 5.65 -3.04 -5.09
C VAL A 132 5.78 -1.95 -4.03
N ASP A 133 6.87 -1.94 -3.25
CA ASP A 133 7.13 -0.92 -2.23
C ASP A 133 7.19 0.49 -2.85
N VAL A 134 7.87 0.65 -3.99
CA VAL A 134 7.94 1.94 -4.71
C VAL A 134 6.56 2.38 -5.19
N LEU A 135 5.74 1.46 -5.73
CA LEU A 135 4.37 1.76 -6.16
C LEU A 135 3.48 2.17 -4.97
N VAL A 136 3.62 1.49 -3.83
CA VAL A 136 2.90 1.84 -2.59
C VAL A 136 3.33 3.22 -2.09
N ILE A 137 4.63 3.51 -2.03
CA ILE A 137 5.16 4.82 -1.63
C ILE A 137 4.61 5.90 -2.57
N TYR A 138 4.65 5.68 -3.87
CA TYR A 138 4.12 6.62 -4.86
C TYR A 138 2.63 6.87 -4.63
N ALA A 139 1.83 5.82 -4.48
CA ALA A 139 0.40 5.92 -4.25
C ALA A 139 0.07 6.71 -2.97
N LEU A 140 0.79 6.46 -1.88
CA LEU A 140 0.56 7.11 -0.59
C LEU A 140 1.05 8.56 -0.54
N THR A 141 2.12 8.91 -1.28
CA THR A 141 2.72 10.26 -1.24
C THR A 141 2.03 11.21 -2.21
N VAL A 142 1.86 10.82 -3.46
CA VAL A 142 1.35 11.70 -4.51
C VAL A 142 -0.16 11.93 -4.37
N HIS A 143 -0.92 10.91 -3.98
CA HIS A 143 -2.37 10.92 -4.04
C HIS A 143 -3.08 11.04 -2.68
N GLY A 144 -2.36 11.14 -1.62
CA GLY A 144 -2.91 11.09 -0.28
C GLY A 144 -3.61 12.37 0.22
N GLY A 145 -3.59 13.47 -0.51
CA GLY A 145 -4.21 14.75 -0.11
C GLY A 145 -5.72 14.82 -0.36
N GLU A 146 -6.25 14.03 -1.26
CA GLU A 146 -7.57 14.24 -1.86
C GLU A 146 -8.74 13.69 -1.06
N LEU A 147 -8.56 12.64 -0.26
CA LEU A 147 -9.63 12.14 0.61
C LEU A 147 -10.04 13.14 1.70
N ARG A 148 -9.21 14.16 1.94
CA ARG A 148 -9.49 15.21 2.92
C ARG A 148 -10.47 16.27 2.41
N SER A 149 -10.63 16.42 1.10
CA SER A 149 -11.52 17.41 0.49
C SER A 149 -12.97 16.92 0.33
N SER A 150 -13.21 15.61 0.34
CA SER A 150 -14.55 15.02 0.19
C SER A 150 -15.35 14.95 1.50
N THR A 151 -14.74 15.25 2.65
CA THR A 151 -15.40 15.18 3.96
C THR A 151 -15.67 16.55 4.59
N ARG A 152 -15.52 17.62 3.84
CA ARG A 152 -15.97 19.00 4.17
C ARG A 152 -17.02 19.47 3.16
#